data_efd7b7e7addcbbc99d20322fcb364655
#
_entry.id   efd7b7e7addcbbc99d20322fcb364655
#
_cell.length_a   1.000
_cell.length_b   1.000
_cell.length_c   1.000
_cell.angle_alpha   90.00
_cell.angle_beta   90.00
_cell.angle_gamma   90.00
#
_symmetry.space_group_name_H-M   'P 1'
#
loop_
_entity.id
_entity.type
_entity.pdbx_description
1 polymer ?
#
loop_
_entity_poly.entity_id
_entity_poly.type
_entity_poly.pdbx_seq_one_letter_code
_entity_poly.pdbx_strand_id
1 'polypeptide(L)'
;YTTDNHDVGFMLYCSFGNGYRLTHDSTYLEVLKTGSKSLATRFNSKIGAINSWGARGKWQYPVIIDNMMNLEMLSFVAKKTGKESYMDMINAHAQTTLKQHFRPDNSCYHVVSYDTITGLPHAKNTHQGYADESAWSRGQAWALYGYTMMYRETGKPEYLEQARKVARDRKSVV
;
A
#
# COMPACT_ATOMS: atom_id res chain seq x y z
N TYR A 1 10.52 0.68 -19.14
CA TYR A 1 9.45 -0.21 -18.65
C TYR A 1 8.54 0.59 -17.72
N THR A 2 7.46 1.14 -18.26
CA THR A 2 6.35 1.70 -17.48
C THR A 2 5.25 0.65 -17.42
N THR A 3 4.67 0.45 -16.25
CA THR A 3 3.47 -0.37 -16.09
C THR A 3 2.39 0.46 -15.44
N ASP A 4 1.17 0.39 -15.95
CA ASP A 4 -0.03 1.01 -15.36
C ASP A 4 -0.63 0.17 -14.24
N ASN A 5 -0.03 -0.96 -13.93
CA ASN A 5 -0.45 -1.79 -12.82
C ASN A 5 0.16 -1.28 -11.50
N HIS A 6 -0.68 -1.00 -10.51
CA HIS A 6 -0.24 -0.60 -9.17
C HIS A 6 0.38 -1.77 -8.38
N ASP A 7 0.06 -3.02 -8.73
CA ASP A 7 0.56 -4.22 -8.05
C ASP A 7 2.01 -4.58 -8.41
N VAL A 8 2.69 -3.75 -9.18
CA VAL A 8 4.07 -3.99 -9.59
C VAL A 8 5.01 -4.26 -8.41
N GLY A 9 4.76 -3.62 -7.26
CA GLY A 9 5.54 -3.86 -6.04
C GLY A 9 5.38 -5.28 -5.53
N PHE A 10 4.14 -5.71 -5.36
CA PHE A 10 3.81 -7.05 -4.89
C PHE A 10 4.29 -8.13 -5.89
N MET A 11 3.98 -7.95 -7.16
CA MET A 11 4.35 -8.90 -8.23
C MET A 11 5.87 -9.12 -8.31
N LEU A 12 6.64 -8.04 -8.34
CA LEU A 12 8.10 -8.14 -8.49
C LEU A 12 8.79 -8.56 -7.20
N TYR A 13 8.31 -8.11 -6.04
CA TYR A 13 8.98 -8.44 -4.79
C TYR A 13 8.75 -9.90 -4.37
N CYS A 14 7.58 -10.45 -4.59
CA CYS A 14 7.31 -11.87 -4.33
C CYS A 14 8.15 -12.81 -5.21
N SER A 15 8.53 -12.38 -6.41
CA SER A 15 9.36 -13.17 -7.34
C SER A 15 10.86 -12.78 -7.24
N PHE A 16 11.23 -11.63 -7.79
CA PHE A 16 12.61 -11.18 -7.86
C PHE A 16 13.19 -10.79 -6.49
N GLY A 17 12.37 -10.33 -5.54
CA GLY A 17 12.81 -10.10 -4.16
C GLY A 17 13.27 -11.39 -3.50
N ASN A 18 12.50 -12.47 -3.62
CA ASN A 18 12.90 -13.79 -3.12
C ASN A 18 14.09 -14.36 -3.92
N GLY A 19 14.11 -14.18 -5.23
CA GLY A 19 15.27 -14.56 -6.07
C GLY A 19 16.55 -13.90 -5.55
N TYR A 20 16.55 -12.59 -5.35
CA TYR A 20 17.70 -11.86 -4.81
C TYR A 20 18.09 -12.34 -3.41
N ARG A 21 17.12 -12.55 -2.52
CA ARG A 21 17.36 -13.01 -1.15
C ARG A 21 18.08 -14.38 -1.10
N LEU A 22 17.74 -15.26 -2.06
CA LEU A 22 18.27 -16.62 -2.11
C LEU A 22 19.62 -16.72 -2.87
N THR A 23 19.80 -15.92 -3.91
CA THR A 23 20.95 -16.07 -4.83
C THR A 23 21.96 -14.94 -4.74
N HIS A 24 21.55 -13.78 -4.21
CA HIS A 24 22.32 -12.52 -4.27
C HIS A 24 22.66 -12.05 -5.70
N ASP A 25 21.98 -12.57 -6.72
CA ASP A 25 22.17 -12.15 -8.10
C ASP A 25 21.68 -10.70 -8.30
N SER A 26 22.60 -9.83 -8.66
CA SER A 26 22.34 -8.40 -8.86
C SER A 26 21.33 -8.09 -9.96
N THR A 27 21.12 -9.00 -10.92
CA THR A 27 20.12 -8.81 -11.98
C THR A 27 18.71 -8.68 -11.40
N TYR A 28 18.39 -9.44 -10.36
CA TYR A 28 17.10 -9.32 -9.66
C TYR A 28 16.95 -7.97 -8.96
N LEU A 29 18.04 -7.44 -8.39
CA LEU A 29 18.00 -6.11 -7.78
C LEU A 29 17.72 -5.01 -8.82
N GLU A 30 18.28 -5.10 -10.02
CA GLU A 30 18.01 -4.13 -11.09
C GLU A 30 16.55 -4.16 -11.55
N VAL A 31 15.93 -5.34 -11.58
CA VAL A 31 14.48 -5.46 -11.84
C VAL A 31 13.67 -4.74 -10.75
N LEU A 32 14.00 -4.96 -9.48
CA LEU A 32 13.32 -4.31 -8.35
C LEU A 32 13.52 -2.78 -8.36
N LYS A 33 14.71 -2.29 -8.69
CA LYS A 33 14.99 -0.86 -8.85
C LYS A 33 14.14 -0.24 -9.97
N THR A 34 14.01 -0.94 -11.08
CA THR A 34 13.18 -0.50 -12.22
C THR A 34 11.70 -0.47 -11.85
N GLY A 35 11.20 -1.53 -11.21
CA GLY A 35 9.83 -1.59 -10.70
C GLY A 35 9.52 -0.51 -9.67
N SER A 36 10.49 -0.23 -8.77
CA SER A 36 10.35 0.83 -7.77
C SER A 36 10.25 2.22 -8.41
N LYS A 37 11.02 2.50 -9.45
CA LYS A 37 10.89 3.75 -10.23
C LYS A 37 9.50 3.87 -10.84
N SER A 38 8.99 2.79 -11.44
CA SER A 38 7.66 2.76 -12.04
C SER A 38 6.56 2.96 -10.98
N LEU A 39 6.62 2.27 -9.86
CA LEU A 39 5.64 2.42 -8.77
C LEU A 39 5.65 3.84 -8.20
N ALA A 40 6.84 4.43 -8.02
CA ALA A 40 7.00 5.78 -7.48
C ALA A 40 6.34 6.88 -8.34
N THR A 41 6.19 6.68 -9.65
CA THR A 41 5.50 7.65 -10.53
C THR A 41 4.02 7.81 -10.20
N ARG A 42 3.44 6.86 -9.47
CA ARG A 42 2.03 6.85 -9.06
C ARG A 42 1.78 7.59 -7.74
N PHE A 43 2.83 8.09 -7.10
CA PHE A 43 2.72 8.79 -5.83
C PHE A 43 2.34 10.26 -6.04
N ASN A 44 1.37 10.73 -5.27
CA ASN A 44 0.99 12.14 -5.20
C ASN A 44 1.33 12.66 -3.79
N SER A 45 2.25 13.62 -3.71
CA SER A 45 2.74 14.17 -2.45
C SER A 45 1.69 14.97 -1.68
N LYS A 46 0.73 15.58 -2.36
CA LYS A 46 -0.36 16.34 -1.73
C LYS A 46 -1.36 15.42 -1.03
N ILE A 47 -1.65 14.26 -1.63
CA ILE A 47 -2.50 13.22 -1.03
C ILE A 47 -1.69 12.39 -0.03
N GLY A 48 -0.39 12.22 -0.29
CA GLY A 48 0.48 11.34 0.47
C GLY A 48 0.23 9.86 0.20
N ALA A 49 -0.18 9.50 -1.02
CA ALA A 49 -0.50 8.11 -1.36
C ALA A 49 -0.16 7.75 -2.81
N ILE A 50 0.02 6.45 -3.05
CA ILE A 50 0.23 5.83 -4.36
C ILE A 50 -1.14 5.51 -4.96
N ASN A 51 -1.39 5.96 -6.18
CA ASN A 51 -2.61 5.72 -6.94
C ASN A 51 -2.74 4.26 -7.37
N SER A 52 -3.93 3.68 -7.25
CA SER A 52 -4.18 2.29 -7.67
C SER A 52 -4.50 2.18 -9.15
N TRP A 53 -5.36 3.07 -9.67
CA TRP A 53 -5.68 3.15 -11.11
C TRP A 53 -6.11 4.58 -11.47
N GLY A 54 -6.19 4.87 -12.77
CA GLY A 54 -6.60 6.18 -13.27
C GLY A 54 -8.04 6.57 -12.88
N ALA A 55 -8.36 7.84 -13.00
CA ALA A 55 -9.71 8.34 -12.75
C ALA A 55 -10.75 7.55 -13.56
N ARG A 56 -11.79 7.05 -12.86
CA ARG A 56 -12.82 6.21 -13.47
C ARG A 56 -14.14 6.32 -12.70
N GLY A 57 -15.21 6.70 -13.38
CA GLY A 57 -16.54 6.84 -12.78
C GLY A 57 -16.53 7.75 -11.55
N LYS A 58 -16.90 7.22 -10.38
CA LYS A 58 -16.94 7.95 -9.11
C LYS A 58 -15.56 8.21 -8.47
N TRP A 59 -14.49 7.68 -9.03
CA TRP A 59 -13.15 7.76 -8.45
C TRP A 59 -12.27 8.72 -9.25
N GLN A 60 -11.73 9.75 -8.58
CA GLN A 60 -10.77 10.67 -9.16
C GLN A 60 -9.32 10.19 -8.96
N TYR A 61 -8.98 9.85 -7.72
CA TYR A 61 -7.68 9.30 -7.33
C TYR A 61 -7.89 8.15 -6.34
N PRO A 62 -8.22 6.96 -6.86
CA PRO A 62 -8.48 5.81 -6.00
C PRO A 62 -7.20 5.24 -5.42
N VAL A 63 -7.26 4.96 -4.12
CA VAL A 63 -6.25 4.23 -3.35
C VAL A 63 -6.94 3.07 -2.69
N ILE A 64 -6.47 1.85 -2.94
CA ILE A 64 -7.01 0.66 -2.29
C ILE A 64 -6.09 0.19 -1.18
N ILE A 65 -6.68 -0.51 -0.22
CA ILE A 65 -5.92 -1.06 0.92
C ILE A 65 -4.82 -2.02 0.47
N ASP A 66 -5.00 -2.69 -0.65
CA ASP A 66 -4.04 -3.60 -1.30
C ASP A 66 -2.69 -2.92 -1.60
N ASN A 67 -2.69 -1.60 -1.83
CA ASN A 67 -1.45 -0.86 -2.08
C ASN A 67 -0.43 -0.99 -0.95
N MET A 68 -0.85 -1.33 0.26
CA MET A 68 0.06 -1.61 1.37
C MET A 68 1.03 -2.77 1.05
N MET A 69 0.62 -3.71 0.19
CA MET A 69 1.46 -4.83 -0.26
C MET A 69 2.62 -4.40 -1.17
N ASN A 70 2.49 -3.24 -1.82
CA ASN A 70 3.49 -2.74 -2.77
C ASN A 70 4.64 -1.99 -2.09
N LEU A 71 4.46 -1.57 -0.83
CA LEU A 71 5.41 -0.73 -0.10
C LEU A 71 6.70 -1.48 0.26
N GLU A 72 6.64 -2.80 0.40
CA GLU A 72 7.79 -3.62 0.79
C GLU A 72 8.91 -3.56 -0.25
N MET A 73 8.58 -3.56 -1.54
CA MET A 73 9.58 -3.39 -2.60
C MET A 73 10.29 -2.03 -2.50
N LEU A 74 9.54 -0.95 -2.27
CA LEU A 74 10.12 0.39 -2.11
C LEU A 74 11.04 0.45 -0.88
N SER A 75 10.62 -0.12 0.26
CA SER A 75 11.45 -0.21 1.46
C SER A 75 12.74 -0.97 1.21
N PHE A 76 12.64 -2.14 0.57
CA PHE A 76 13.79 -2.96 0.25
C PHE A 76 14.79 -2.21 -0.64
N VAL A 77 14.31 -1.60 -1.74
CA VAL A 77 15.19 -0.86 -2.66
C VAL A 77 15.77 0.38 -1.98
N ALA A 78 15.00 1.09 -1.14
CA ALA A 78 15.51 2.22 -0.35
C ALA A 78 16.73 1.80 0.50
N LYS A 79 16.59 0.72 1.27
CA LYS A 79 17.66 0.20 2.13
C LYS A 79 18.88 -0.28 1.34
N LYS A 80 18.69 -0.84 0.15
CA LYS A 80 19.78 -1.30 -0.71
C LYS A 80 20.53 -0.20 -1.45
N THR A 81 19.86 0.93 -1.69
CA THR A 81 20.40 2.01 -2.55
C THR A 81 20.64 3.33 -1.82
N GLY A 82 20.22 3.44 -0.56
CA GLY A 82 20.24 4.71 0.19
C GLY A 82 19.22 5.74 -0.31
N LYS A 83 18.20 5.34 -1.09
CA LYS A 83 17.21 6.26 -1.66
C LYS A 83 16.12 6.58 -0.65
N GLU A 84 16.40 7.50 0.27
CA GLU A 84 15.52 7.92 1.36
C GLU A 84 14.12 8.35 0.91
N SER A 85 14.00 8.99 -0.27
CA SER A 85 12.71 9.41 -0.82
C SER A 85 11.68 8.27 -0.96
N TYR A 86 12.12 7.03 -1.07
CA TYR A 86 11.19 5.88 -1.05
C TYR A 86 10.71 5.57 0.36
N MET A 87 11.55 5.77 1.39
CA MET A 87 11.13 5.63 2.78
C MET A 87 10.12 6.71 3.16
N ASP A 88 10.32 7.95 2.72
CA ASP A 88 9.35 9.03 2.91
C ASP A 88 8.01 8.71 2.24
N MET A 89 8.06 8.21 1.01
CA MET A 89 6.88 7.83 0.23
C MET A 89 6.07 6.73 0.90
N ILE A 90 6.70 5.65 1.38
CA ILE A 90 5.98 4.56 2.06
C ILE A 90 5.42 5.01 3.40
N ASN A 91 6.13 5.85 4.15
CA ASN A 91 5.63 6.42 5.38
C ASN A 91 4.41 7.32 5.13
N ALA A 92 4.47 8.20 4.14
CA ALA A 92 3.34 9.05 3.76
C ALA A 92 2.12 8.21 3.38
N HIS A 93 2.32 7.19 2.52
CA HIS A 93 1.24 6.29 2.11
C HIS A 93 0.61 5.56 3.30
N ALA A 94 1.43 4.96 4.17
CA ALA A 94 0.95 4.23 5.33
C ALA A 94 0.19 5.14 6.31
N GLN A 95 0.67 6.38 6.53
CA GLN A 95 0.01 7.36 7.39
C GLN A 95 -1.33 7.84 6.80
N THR A 96 -1.39 8.09 5.50
CA THR A 96 -2.64 8.45 4.81
C THR A 96 -3.65 7.32 4.91
N THR A 97 -3.21 6.08 4.67
CA THR A 97 -4.05 4.88 4.80
C THR A 97 -4.53 4.69 6.23
N LEU A 98 -3.66 4.88 7.24
CA LEU A 98 -4.02 4.80 8.65
C LEU A 98 -5.15 5.77 9.03
N LYS A 99 -5.09 6.99 8.52
CA LYS A 99 -6.08 8.03 8.82
C LYS A 99 -7.41 7.86 8.09
N GLN A 100 -7.39 7.29 6.89
CA GLN A 100 -8.52 7.39 5.99
C GLN A 100 -9.22 6.05 5.69
N HIS A 101 -8.51 4.91 5.77
CA HIS A 101 -9.07 3.63 5.36
C HIS A 101 -9.80 2.87 6.47
N PHE A 102 -9.60 3.23 7.73
CA PHE A 102 -10.19 2.46 8.84
C PHE A 102 -11.45 3.11 9.38
N ARG A 103 -12.42 2.24 9.72
CA ARG A 103 -13.62 2.59 10.48
C ARG A 103 -13.30 2.56 11.99
N PRO A 104 -14.18 3.10 12.84
CA PRO A 104 -13.98 3.06 14.30
C PRO A 104 -13.79 1.66 14.89
N ASP A 105 -14.35 0.63 14.25
CA ASP A 105 -14.21 -0.77 14.64
C ASP A 105 -12.95 -1.45 14.08
N ASN A 106 -12.09 -0.70 13.39
CA ASN A 106 -10.86 -1.11 12.72
C ASN A 106 -11.05 -2.01 11.48
N SER A 107 -12.27 -2.19 11.00
CA SER A 107 -12.47 -2.71 9.65
C SER A 107 -12.03 -1.67 8.61
N CYS A 108 -11.49 -2.10 7.47
CA CYS A 108 -11.01 -1.17 6.46
C CYS A 108 -11.97 -1.03 5.27
N TYR A 109 -12.05 0.19 4.73
CA TYR A 109 -12.59 0.42 3.40
C TYR A 109 -11.66 -0.17 2.34
N HIS A 110 -12.23 -0.79 1.32
CA HIS A 110 -11.43 -1.26 0.20
C HIS A 110 -10.83 -0.08 -0.58
N VAL A 111 -11.64 0.86 -1.00
CA VAL A 111 -11.26 2.02 -1.81
C VAL A 111 -11.52 3.32 -1.07
N VAL A 112 -10.51 4.17 -0.99
CA VAL A 112 -10.69 5.59 -0.65
C VAL A 112 -10.26 6.40 -1.85
N SER A 113 -11.16 7.23 -2.38
CA SER A 113 -10.84 8.14 -3.49
C SER A 113 -10.62 9.55 -2.98
N TYR A 114 -9.58 10.19 -3.49
CA TYR A 114 -9.16 11.51 -3.08
C TYR A 114 -9.41 12.54 -4.18
N ASP A 115 -9.74 13.75 -3.77
CA ASP A 115 -9.72 14.92 -4.64
C ASP A 115 -8.28 15.38 -4.86
N THR A 116 -7.88 15.52 -6.13
CA THR A 116 -6.49 15.85 -6.47
C THR A 116 -6.15 17.33 -6.23
N ILE A 117 -7.17 18.19 -6.08
CA ILE A 117 -7.00 19.62 -5.82
C ILE A 117 -6.81 19.87 -4.33
N THR A 118 -7.65 19.27 -3.50
CA THR A 118 -7.62 19.48 -2.04
C THR A 118 -6.73 18.48 -1.31
N GLY A 119 -6.52 17.29 -1.86
CA GLY A 119 -5.84 16.17 -1.22
C GLY A 119 -6.72 15.42 -0.21
N LEU A 120 -7.99 15.79 -0.07
CA LEU A 120 -8.91 15.20 0.89
C LEU A 120 -9.70 14.02 0.30
N PRO A 121 -10.09 13.03 1.13
CA PRO A 121 -10.97 11.97 0.66
C PRO A 121 -12.36 12.51 0.34
N HIS A 122 -12.94 12.09 -0.79
CA HIS A 122 -14.29 12.46 -1.17
C HIS A 122 -15.24 11.26 -1.30
N ALA A 123 -14.71 10.04 -1.37
CA ALA A 123 -15.51 8.83 -1.44
C ALA A 123 -14.78 7.65 -0.77
N LYS A 124 -15.55 6.83 -0.05
CA LYS A 124 -15.09 5.57 0.57
C LYS A 124 -16.03 4.46 0.12
N ASN A 125 -15.49 3.44 -0.53
CA ASN A 125 -16.29 2.45 -1.23
C ASN A 125 -15.62 1.07 -1.21
N THR A 126 -16.33 0.11 -1.80
CA THR A 126 -15.72 -1.16 -2.23
C THR A 126 -15.72 -1.28 -3.75
N HIS A 127 -14.78 -2.08 -4.27
CA HIS A 127 -14.76 -2.54 -5.66
C HIS A 127 -14.95 -4.07 -5.73
N GLN A 128 -14.45 -4.79 -4.73
CA GLN A 128 -14.49 -6.26 -4.69
C GLN A 128 -15.29 -6.80 -3.48
N GLY A 129 -15.57 -5.99 -2.47
CA GLY A 129 -16.38 -6.38 -1.32
C GLY A 129 -17.88 -6.40 -1.64
N TYR A 130 -18.66 -6.96 -0.74
CA TYR A 130 -20.11 -7.13 -0.88
C TYR A 130 -20.86 -5.79 -0.97
N ALA A 131 -20.52 -4.84 -0.10
CA ALA A 131 -21.13 -3.50 -0.05
C ALA A 131 -20.13 -2.47 0.48
N ASP A 132 -20.36 -1.19 0.20
CA ASP A 132 -19.47 -0.09 0.60
C ASP A 132 -19.21 -0.07 2.12
N GLU A 133 -20.21 -0.42 2.92
CA GLU A 133 -20.10 -0.49 4.39
C GLU A 133 -19.73 -1.87 4.94
N SER A 134 -19.52 -2.87 4.09
CA SER A 134 -19.05 -4.19 4.53
C SER A 134 -17.52 -4.22 4.70
N ALA A 135 -17.06 -5.12 5.58
CA ALA A 135 -15.64 -5.46 5.65
C ALA A 135 -15.31 -6.53 4.59
N TRP A 136 -14.34 -6.24 3.74
CA TRP A 136 -13.83 -7.18 2.76
C TRP A 136 -12.65 -7.96 3.37
N SER A 137 -12.82 -9.27 3.57
CA SER A 137 -11.87 -10.11 4.32
C SER A 137 -10.45 -10.07 3.76
N ARG A 138 -10.28 -10.14 2.43
CA ARG A 138 -8.96 -10.03 1.80
C ARG A 138 -8.34 -8.65 2.00
N GLY A 139 -9.12 -7.56 1.95
CA GLY A 139 -8.64 -6.21 2.26
C GLY A 139 -8.15 -6.09 3.70
N GLN A 140 -8.86 -6.72 4.64
CA GLN A 140 -8.44 -6.78 6.04
C GLN A 140 -7.11 -7.52 6.20
N ALA A 141 -6.91 -8.62 5.46
CA ALA A 141 -5.64 -9.35 5.43
C ALA A 141 -4.49 -8.48 4.86
N TRP A 142 -4.74 -7.70 3.82
CA TRP A 142 -3.76 -6.75 3.26
C TRP A 142 -3.39 -5.66 4.27
N ALA A 143 -4.37 -5.13 5.00
CA ALA A 143 -4.11 -4.17 6.07
C ALA A 143 -3.22 -4.78 7.16
N LEU A 144 -3.53 -5.98 7.63
CA LEU A 144 -2.75 -6.68 8.64
C LEU A 144 -1.30 -6.89 8.19
N TYR A 145 -1.11 -7.44 7.00
CA TYR A 145 0.23 -7.63 6.43
C TYR A 145 0.97 -6.31 6.30
N GLY A 146 0.34 -5.32 5.67
CA GLY A 146 0.97 -4.04 5.36
C GLY A 146 1.45 -3.30 6.60
N TYR A 147 0.64 -3.22 7.65
CA TYR A 147 1.03 -2.56 8.90
C TYR A 147 2.06 -3.37 9.71
N THR A 148 2.01 -4.71 9.67
CA THR A 148 3.06 -5.56 10.24
C THR A 148 4.38 -5.33 9.53
N MET A 149 4.38 -5.28 8.20
CA MET A 149 5.53 -4.97 7.37
C MET A 149 6.07 -3.57 7.67
N MET A 150 5.19 -2.54 7.70
CA MET A 150 5.62 -1.17 8.01
C MET A 150 6.27 -1.05 9.39
N TYR A 151 5.76 -1.77 10.39
CA TYR A 151 6.42 -1.83 11.70
C TYR A 151 7.81 -2.48 11.61
N ARG A 152 7.93 -3.62 10.92
CA ARG A 152 9.20 -4.30 10.70
C ARG A 152 10.24 -3.40 10.03
N GLU A 153 9.80 -2.61 9.04
CA GLU A 153 10.69 -1.79 8.22
C GLU A 153 11.10 -0.46 8.89
N THR A 154 10.24 0.09 9.76
CA THR A 154 10.39 1.46 10.31
C THR A 154 10.55 1.51 11.83
N GLY A 155 10.16 0.46 12.56
CA GLY A 155 10.12 0.43 14.02
C GLY A 155 9.04 1.31 14.66
N LYS A 156 8.16 1.96 13.88
CA LYS A 156 7.16 2.90 14.40
C LYS A 156 6.03 2.18 15.13
N PRO A 157 5.82 2.45 16.44
CA PRO A 157 4.86 1.72 17.27
C PRO A 157 3.41 1.82 16.79
N GLU A 158 3.02 2.94 16.18
CA GLU A 158 1.66 3.13 15.66
C GLU A 158 1.28 2.11 14.59
N TYR A 159 2.23 1.63 13.80
CA TYR A 159 1.97 0.59 12.81
C TYR A 159 1.74 -0.78 13.44
N LEU A 160 2.49 -1.12 14.49
CA LEU A 160 2.24 -2.34 15.26
C LEU A 160 0.88 -2.29 15.98
N GLU A 161 0.54 -1.13 16.53
CA GLU A 161 -0.76 -0.95 17.18
C GLU A 161 -1.90 -1.15 16.17
N GLN A 162 -1.80 -0.56 14.99
CA GLN A 162 -2.82 -0.74 13.94
C GLN A 162 -2.90 -2.20 13.47
N ALA A 163 -1.77 -2.87 13.28
CA ALA A 163 -1.76 -4.29 12.93
C ALA A 163 -2.49 -5.14 13.99
N ARG A 164 -2.26 -4.87 15.28
CA ARG A 164 -2.96 -5.53 16.39
C ARG A 164 -4.47 -5.27 16.41
N LYS A 165 -4.89 -4.03 16.11
CA LYS A 165 -6.31 -3.65 16.00
C LYS A 165 -6.99 -4.41 14.86
N VAL A 166 -6.35 -4.44 13.69
CA VAL A 166 -6.83 -5.17 12.52
C VAL A 166 -6.94 -6.69 12.81
N ALA A 167 -5.95 -7.28 13.48
CA ALA A 167 -5.95 -8.69 13.83
C ALA A 167 -7.07 -9.08 14.82
N ARG A 168 -7.58 -8.13 15.60
CA ARG A 168 -8.68 -8.35 16.55
C ARG A 168 -10.07 -8.17 15.93
N ASP A 169 -10.15 -7.64 14.72
CA ASP A 169 -11.41 -7.49 14.00
C ASP A 169 -11.95 -8.88 13.62
N ARG A 170 -13.10 -9.23 14.23
CA ARG A 170 -13.75 -10.54 14.01
C ARG A 170 -14.77 -10.53 12.88
N LYS A 171 -15.12 -9.37 12.34
CA LYS A 171 -16.16 -9.23 11.31
C LYS A 171 -15.70 -9.71 9.93
N SER A 172 -14.40 -9.75 9.71
CA SER A 172 -13.82 -10.19 8.44
C SER A 172 -13.57 -11.71 8.35
N VAL A 173 -13.99 -12.48 9.34
CA VAL A 173 -13.75 -13.93 9.44
C VAL A 173 -15.02 -14.75 9.16
N VAL A 174 -16.13 -14.10 8.83
CA VAL A 174 -17.42 -14.76 8.50
C VAL A 174 -17.76 -14.54 7.05
#